data_59a36349b6a6b42074e02f23edfb49b2
#
_entry.id   59a36349b6a6b42074e02f23edfb49b2
#
_cell.length_a   1.000
_cell.length_b   1.000
_cell.length_c   1.000
_cell.angle_alpha   90.00
_cell.angle_beta   90.00
_cell.angle_gamma   90.00
#
_symmetry.space_group_name_H-M   'P 1'
#
loop_
_entity.id
_entity.type
_entity.pdbx_description
1 polymer ?
#
loop_
_entity_poly.entity_id
_entity_poly.type
_entity_poly.pdbx_seq_one_letter_code
_entity_poly.pdbx_strand_id
1 'polypeptide(L)'
;MATRAEVNAIVSTNLNTTSNTITATEHRTVEKAVLDYTAGRILEWGYFSIGDVNPGVRSYWDVTLAQPLLDDNYIVIGNIRGFSGNASDDNDVLWCITNKTRTGFQVFVREFTGDDQSVQFEWMTISTQGILLTTTV
;
A
#
# COMPACT_ATOMS: atom_id res chain seq x y z
N MET A 1 0.39 15.84 2.01
CA MET A 1 -0.12 15.14 0.80
C MET A 1 -1.31 15.94 0.28
N ALA A 2 -1.34 16.28 -1.02
CA ALA A 2 -2.44 17.03 -1.58
C ALA A 2 -3.69 16.13 -1.72
N THR A 3 -4.85 16.63 -1.33
CA THR A 3 -6.14 15.98 -1.55
C THR A 3 -6.59 16.15 -3.00
N ARG A 4 -7.53 15.33 -3.45
CA ARG A 4 -8.14 15.50 -4.79
C ARG A 4 -8.78 16.87 -4.97
N ALA A 5 -9.39 17.41 -3.91
CA ALA A 5 -10.00 18.73 -3.95
C ALA A 5 -8.95 19.83 -4.14
N GLU A 6 -7.81 19.74 -3.44
CA GLU A 6 -6.69 20.67 -3.61
C GLU A 6 -6.08 20.57 -5.00
N VAL A 7 -5.87 19.38 -5.53
CA VAL A 7 -5.38 19.19 -6.91
C VAL A 7 -6.37 19.79 -7.92
N ASN A 8 -7.66 19.51 -7.79
CA ASN A 8 -8.67 20.08 -8.68
C ASN A 8 -8.73 21.60 -8.59
N ALA A 9 -8.56 22.19 -7.39
CA ALA A 9 -8.51 23.64 -7.21
C ALA A 9 -7.27 24.23 -7.94
N ILE A 10 -6.10 23.60 -7.77
CA ILE A 10 -4.87 24.02 -8.46
C ILE A 10 -5.02 23.94 -9.98
N VAL A 11 -5.57 22.82 -10.48
CA VAL A 11 -5.83 22.64 -11.91
C VAL A 11 -6.79 23.71 -12.43
N SER A 12 -7.90 23.93 -11.75
CA SER A 12 -8.91 24.92 -12.16
C SER A 12 -8.35 26.36 -12.13
N THR A 13 -7.53 26.70 -11.15
CA THR A 13 -6.94 28.03 -11.03
C THR A 13 -5.91 28.29 -12.10
N ASN A 14 -5.06 27.30 -12.40
CA ASN A 14 -3.91 27.49 -13.29
C ASN A 14 -4.21 27.17 -14.76
N LEU A 15 -5.23 26.36 -15.06
CA LEU A 15 -5.59 26.01 -16.43
C LEU A 15 -6.85 26.71 -16.95
N ASN A 16 -7.62 27.35 -16.08
CA ASN A 16 -8.83 28.08 -16.47
C ASN A 16 -8.51 29.55 -16.78
N THR A 17 -7.56 29.78 -17.68
CA THR A 17 -7.21 31.14 -18.11
C THR A 17 -8.08 31.56 -19.28
N THR A 18 -8.58 32.80 -19.26
CA THR A 18 -9.29 33.42 -20.39
C THR A 18 -8.35 33.73 -21.58
N SER A 19 -7.05 33.60 -21.39
CA SER A 19 -6.05 33.65 -22.46
C SER A 19 -5.67 32.21 -22.81
N ASN A 20 -5.63 31.88 -24.09
CA ASN A 20 -5.25 30.55 -24.61
C ASN A 20 -3.77 30.16 -24.37
N THR A 21 -3.08 30.84 -23.48
CA THR A 21 -1.64 30.65 -23.17
C THR A 21 -1.49 30.24 -21.71
N ILE A 22 -1.12 28.97 -21.50
CA ILE A 22 -0.69 28.47 -20.20
C ILE A 22 0.80 28.77 -20.06
N THR A 23 1.18 29.46 -19.00
CA THR A 23 2.60 29.76 -18.74
C THR A 23 3.33 28.46 -18.28
N ALA A 24 4.64 28.41 -18.49
CA ALA A 24 5.47 27.30 -18.04
C ALA A 24 5.41 27.11 -16.50
N THR A 25 5.13 28.18 -15.75
CA THR A 25 4.96 28.10 -14.29
C THR A 25 3.64 27.46 -13.91
N GLU A 26 2.54 27.83 -14.54
CA GLU A 26 1.22 27.22 -14.33
C GLU A 26 1.24 25.73 -14.68
N HIS A 27 1.85 25.36 -15.80
CA HIS A 27 2.00 23.97 -16.21
C HIS A 27 2.78 23.16 -15.16
N ARG A 28 3.94 23.62 -14.72
CA ARG A 28 4.74 22.94 -13.67
C ARG A 28 3.99 22.83 -12.34
N THR A 29 3.19 23.83 -11.98
CA THR A 29 2.39 23.81 -10.76
C THR A 29 1.35 22.68 -10.81
N VAL A 30 0.68 22.53 -11.95
CA VAL A 30 -0.29 21.46 -12.17
C VAL A 30 0.40 20.09 -12.18
N GLU A 31 1.48 19.95 -12.93
CA GLU A 31 2.26 18.69 -12.99
C GLU A 31 2.73 18.26 -11.60
N LYS A 32 3.29 19.20 -10.82
CA LYS A 32 3.73 18.91 -9.46
C LYS A 32 2.57 18.47 -8.57
N ALA A 33 1.41 19.14 -8.63
CA ALA A 33 0.24 18.77 -7.85
C ALA A 33 -0.28 17.38 -8.21
N VAL A 34 -0.28 17.02 -9.49
CA VAL A 34 -0.66 15.69 -9.97
C VAL A 34 0.33 14.63 -9.51
N LEU A 35 1.63 14.92 -9.61
CA LEU A 35 2.68 14.02 -9.13
C LEU A 35 2.61 13.80 -7.62
N ASP A 36 2.45 14.87 -6.84
CA ASP A 36 2.31 14.79 -5.39
C ASP A 36 1.06 13.98 -5.00
N TYR A 37 -0.04 14.12 -5.74
CA TYR A 37 -1.27 13.36 -5.52
C TYR A 37 -1.11 11.88 -5.87
N THR A 38 -0.42 11.55 -6.96
CA THR A 38 -0.22 10.16 -7.40
C THR A 38 0.86 9.45 -6.59
N ALA A 39 1.98 10.12 -6.32
CA ALA A 39 3.06 9.57 -5.48
C ALA A 39 2.62 9.33 -4.04
N GLY A 40 1.72 10.16 -3.53
CA GLY A 40 1.21 10.04 -2.18
C GLY A 40 0.22 8.90 -1.95
N ARG A 41 -0.13 8.11 -2.96
CA ARG A 41 -1.03 6.96 -2.80
C ARG A 41 -0.32 5.72 -2.26
N ILE A 42 0.91 5.46 -2.69
CA ILE A 42 1.77 4.46 -2.06
C ILE A 42 2.45 5.17 -0.89
N LEU A 43 2.05 4.83 0.31
CA LEU A 43 2.53 5.46 1.52
C LEU A 43 3.86 4.86 1.95
N GLU A 44 3.96 3.53 1.89
CA GLU A 44 5.15 2.79 2.26
C GLU A 44 5.10 1.40 1.62
N TRP A 45 6.25 0.79 1.45
CA TRP A 45 6.39 -0.60 1.02
C TRP A 45 7.57 -1.25 1.74
N GLY A 46 7.53 -2.57 1.83
CA GLY A 46 8.60 -3.32 2.46
C GLY A 46 8.45 -4.81 2.26
N TYR A 47 9.34 -5.54 2.88
CA TYR A 47 9.30 -6.99 2.95
C TYR A 47 9.94 -7.48 4.24
N PHE A 48 9.61 -8.70 4.64
CA PHE A 48 10.28 -9.42 5.71
C PHE A 48 10.26 -10.92 5.44
N SER A 49 11.28 -11.63 5.93
CA SER A 49 11.32 -13.08 5.87
C SER A 49 10.39 -13.66 6.91
N ILE A 50 9.53 -14.57 6.50
CA ILE A 50 8.71 -15.38 7.39
C ILE A 50 9.51 -16.62 7.83
N GLY A 51 10.33 -17.16 6.92
CA GLY A 51 11.01 -18.43 7.14
C GLY A 51 10.04 -19.62 7.10
N ASP A 52 10.38 -20.63 7.84
CA ASP A 52 9.58 -21.83 8.02
C ASP A 52 8.46 -21.59 9.05
N VAL A 53 7.25 -22.02 8.73
CA VAL A 53 6.06 -21.90 9.58
C VAL A 53 5.56 -23.29 9.90
N ASN A 54 5.61 -23.67 11.16
CA ASN A 54 5.13 -24.99 11.58
C ASN A 54 3.64 -25.21 11.25
N PRO A 55 3.27 -26.37 10.69
CA PRO A 55 1.90 -26.66 10.28
C PRO A 55 0.90 -26.54 11.44
N GLY A 56 -0.22 -25.89 11.13
CA GLY A 56 -1.28 -25.67 12.10
C GLY A 56 -0.98 -24.63 13.17
N VAL A 57 0.23 -24.11 13.25
CA VAL A 57 0.58 -23.02 14.18
C VAL A 57 0.15 -21.67 13.57
N ARG A 58 -0.41 -20.82 14.40
CA ARG A 58 -0.76 -19.45 14.06
C ARG A 58 0.46 -18.57 14.33
N SER A 59 1.01 -18.00 13.29
CA SER A 59 2.16 -17.10 13.40
C SER A 59 1.76 -15.68 13.03
N TYR A 60 2.33 -14.71 13.74
CA TYR A 60 2.01 -13.30 13.60
C TYR A 60 3.29 -12.48 13.48
N TRP A 61 3.32 -11.56 12.55
CA TRP A 61 4.43 -10.62 12.36
C TRP A 61 3.89 -9.19 12.40
N ASP A 62 4.46 -8.37 13.26
CA ASP A 62 4.13 -6.96 13.37
C ASP A 62 4.94 -6.16 12.35
N VAL A 63 4.24 -5.38 11.53
CA VAL A 63 4.85 -4.42 10.62
C VAL A 63 4.64 -3.03 11.21
N THR A 64 5.75 -2.37 11.53
CA THR A 64 5.74 -0.97 11.96
C THR A 64 6.07 -0.08 10.78
N LEU A 65 5.22 0.91 10.51
CA LEU A 65 5.44 1.91 9.48
C LEU A 65 6.48 2.93 9.94
N ALA A 66 7.33 3.38 9.02
CA ALA A 66 8.37 4.37 9.31
C ALA A 66 7.80 5.71 9.78
N GLN A 67 6.59 6.05 9.33
CA GLN A 67 5.87 7.23 9.77
C GLN A 67 4.41 6.88 10.10
N PRO A 68 3.86 7.42 11.20
CA PRO A 68 2.44 7.27 11.51
C PRO A 68 1.57 7.87 10.40
N LEU A 69 0.54 7.15 9.99
CA LEU A 69 -0.44 7.64 9.04
C LEU A 69 -1.45 8.57 9.72
N LEU A 70 -2.22 9.32 8.92
CA LEU A 70 -3.26 10.23 9.46
C LEU A 70 -4.38 9.46 10.16
N ASP A 71 -4.75 8.32 9.59
CA ASP A 71 -5.77 7.41 10.12
C ASP A 71 -5.40 5.95 9.79
N ASP A 72 -6.27 5.02 10.14
CA ASP A 72 -6.13 3.60 9.84
C ASP A 72 -6.88 3.17 8.56
N ASN A 73 -7.42 4.13 7.79
CA ASN A 73 -8.11 3.91 6.53
C ASN A 73 -7.15 3.80 5.35
N TYR A 74 -6.23 2.87 5.38
CA TYR A 74 -5.37 2.53 4.27
C TYR A 74 -5.55 1.07 3.86
N ILE A 75 -5.18 0.74 2.64
CA ILE A 75 -5.17 -0.63 2.13
C ILE A 75 -3.75 -1.17 2.25
N VAL A 76 -3.62 -2.40 2.70
CA VAL A 76 -2.37 -3.17 2.61
C VAL A 76 -2.54 -4.16 1.46
N ILE A 77 -1.66 -4.06 0.49
CA ILE A 77 -1.51 -5.07 -0.56
C ILE A 77 -0.29 -5.90 -0.19
N GLY A 78 -0.44 -7.21 -0.15
CA GLY A 78 0.62 -8.13 0.21
C GLY A 78 0.73 -9.28 -0.79
N ASN A 79 1.90 -9.88 -0.80
CA ASN A 79 2.21 -11.07 -1.58
C ASN A 79 3.16 -11.97 -0.80
N ILE A 80 3.02 -13.29 -0.95
CA ILE A 80 4.01 -14.27 -0.51
C ILE A 80 4.91 -14.60 -1.68
N ARG A 81 6.21 -14.57 -1.43
CA ARG A 81 7.24 -14.99 -2.38
C ARG A 81 8.05 -16.13 -1.78
N GLY A 82 8.10 -17.27 -2.48
CA GLY A 82 8.94 -18.40 -2.13
C GLY A 82 10.39 -18.23 -2.57
N PHE A 83 11.30 -18.80 -1.81
CA PHE A 83 12.74 -18.79 -2.06
C PHE A 83 13.39 -20.19 -2.06
N SER A 84 12.66 -21.22 -1.65
CA SER A 84 13.20 -22.59 -1.59
C SER A 84 13.66 -23.13 -2.95
N GLY A 85 13.15 -22.56 -4.04
CA GLY A 85 13.31 -23.09 -5.39
C GLY A 85 12.40 -24.29 -5.67
N ASN A 86 11.61 -24.69 -4.69
CA ASN A 86 10.62 -25.77 -4.79
C ASN A 86 9.22 -25.18 -4.61
N ALA A 87 8.58 -24.88 -5.73
CA ALA A 87 7.26 -24.23 -5.72
C ALA A 87 6.16 -25.07 -5.07
N SER A 88 6.35 -26.37 -4.88
CA SER A 88 5.39 -27.22 -4.17
C SER A 88 5.40 -26.99 -2.66
N ASP A 89 6.54 -26.59 -2.11
CA ASP A 89 6.71 -26.43 -0.66
C ASP A 89 6.37 -24.99 -0.22
N ASP A 90 6.49 -24.00 -1.12
CA ASP A 90 6.27 -22.57 -0.82
C ASP A 90 4.85 -22.06 -1.14
N ASN A 91 3.90 -22.92 -1.54
CA ASN A 91 2.61 -22.48 -2.10
C ASN A 91 1.38 -22.75 -1.20
N ASP A 92 1.57 -23.35 -0.04
CA ASP A 92 0.50 -23.75 0.88
C ASP A 92 0.33 -22.82 2.08
N VAL A 93 0.81 -21.61 1.97
CA VAL A 93 0.74 -20.56 3.00
C VAL A 93 -0.47 -19.67 2.79
N LEU A 94 -1.34 -19.61 3.79
CA LEU A 94 -2.41 -18.60 3.87
C LEU A 94 -1.95 -17.42 4.72
N TRP A 95 -2.31 -16.23 4.29
CA TRP A 95 -2.05 -15.02 5.05
C TRP A 95 -3.25 -14.08 5.07
N CYS A 96 -3.33 -13.23 6.08
CA CYS A 96 -4.25 -12.09 6.12
C CYS A 96 -3.69 -10.95 6.97
N ILE A 97 -4.22 -9.75 6.74
CA ILE A 97 -3.88 -8.57 7.53
C ILE A 97 -4.84 -8.48 8.71
N THR A 98 -4.27 -8.24 9.89
CA THR A 98 -5.01 -8.03 11.14
C THR A 98 -4.46 -6.81 11.88
N ASN A 99 -5.17 -6.35 12.91
CA ASN A 99 -4.73 -5.30 13.85
C ASN A 99 -4.13 -4.06 13.17
N LYS A 100 -4.80 -3.59 12.12
CA LYS A 100 -4.38 -2.40 11.39
C LYS A 100 -4.58 -1.15 12.25
N THR A 101 -3.53 -0.34 12.37
CA THR A 101 -3.49 0.89 13.13
C THR A 101 -2.81 1.99 12.32
N ARG A 102 -2.76 3.22 12.83
CA ARG A 102 -2.03 4.32 12.20
C ARG A 102 -0.52 4.10 12.13
N THR A 103 0.04 3.25 12.97
CA THR A 103 1.49 3.02 13.10
C THR A 103 1.94 1.70 12.50
N GLY A 104 1.02 0.89 11.98
CA GLY A 104 1.36 -0.41 11.40
C GLY A 104 0.19 -1.36 11.31
N PHE A 105 0.52 -2.59 11.02
CA PHE A 105 -0.43 -3.69 10.91
C PHE A 105 0.24 -5.00 11.29
N GLN A 106 -0.57 -6.02 11.50
CA GLN A 106 -0.08 -7.37 11.80
C GLN A 106 -0.41 -8.29 10.62
N VAL A 107 0.56 -9.10 10.23
CA VAL A 107 0.38 -10.16 9.24
C VAL A 107 0.20 -11.49 9.97
N PHE A 108 -0.95 -12.10 9.78
CA PHE A 108 -1.20 -13.46 10.20
C PHE A 108 -0.81 -14.41 9.08
N VAL A 109 -0.10 -15.47 9.43
CA VAL A 109 0.31 -16.52 8.48
C VAL A 109 -0.01 -17.87 9.07
N ARG A 110 -0.43 -18.78 8.20
CA ARG A 110 -0.68 -20.18 8.54
C ARG A 110 -0.29 -21.08 7.39
N GLU A 111 0.42 -22.11 7.71
CA GLU A 111 0.75 -23.21 6.81
C GLU A 111 -0.27 -24.35 6.93
N PHE A 112 -0.49 -25.10 5.86
CA PHE A 112 -1.42 -26.22 5.80
C PHE A 112 -0.75 -27.58 5.80
N THR A 113 0.42 -27.71 5.21
CA THR A 113 1.21 -28.96 5.18
C THR A 113 2.41 -28.86 6.11
N GLY A 114 3.28 -29.82 6.16
CA GLY A 114 4.42 -29.87 7.07
C GLY A 114 5.74 -29.83 6.35
N ASP A 115 5.79 -29.16 5.23
CA ASP A 115 6.97 -29.06 4.41
C ASP A 115 7.83 -27.85 4.82
N ASP A 116 9.16 -27.97 4.72
CA ASP A 116 10.08 -26.88 5.01
C ASP A 116 9.90 -25.74 4.02
N GLN A 117 9.53 -24.58 4.50
CA GLN A 117 9.27 -23.40 3.68
C GLN A 117 10.37 -22.36 3.81
N SER A 118 10.57 -21.61 2.73
CA SER A 118 11.37 -20.41 2.75
C SER A 118 10.61 -19.29 2.05
N VAL A 119 9.80 -18.56 2.81
CA VAL A 119 8.91 -17.54 2.26
C VAL A 119 9.19 -16.16 2.82
N GLN A 120 8.90 -15.16 1.99
CA GLN A 120 8.99 -13.75 2.29
C GLN A 120 7.62 -13.13 2.07
N PHE A 121 7.20 -12.23 2.95
CA PHE A 121 6.05 -11.39 2.73
C PHE A 121 6.48 -10.04 2.18
N GLU A 122 5.96 -9.69 1.02
CA GLU A 122 6.15 -8.40 0.37
C GLU A 122 4.87 -7.59 0.52
N TRP A 123 4.98 -6.31 0.83
CA TRP A 123 3.80 -5.49 1.07
C TRP A 123 3.96 -4.05 0.62
N MET A 124 2.82 -3.40 0.37
CA MET A 124 2.73 -1.96 0.23
C MET A 124 1.46 -1.44 0.88
N THR A 125 1.50 -0.22 1.39
CA THR A 125 0.34 0.48 1.91
C THR A 125 -0.11 1.56 0.92
N ILE A 126 -1.41 1.67 0.71
CA ILE A 126 -2.03 2.63 -0.20
C ILE A 126 -3.05 3.46 0.58
N SER A 127 -2.95 4.79 0.47
CA SER A 127 -3.97 5.67 1.04
C SER A 127 -5.30 5.50 0.33
N THR A 128 -6.37 5.40 1.10
CA THR A 128 -7.75 5.45 0.59
C THR A 128 -8.27 6.88 0.46
N GLN A 129 -7.55 7.87 1.00
CA GLN A 129 -7.95 9.28 0.88
C GLN A 129 -7.96 9.71 -0.59
N GLY A 130 -9.10 10.17 -1.04
CA GLY A 130 -9.33 10.59 -2.43
C GLY A 130 -9.83 9.49 -3.39
N ILE A 131 -10.00 8.27 -2.91
CA ILE A 131 -10.77 7.25 -3.63
C ILE A 131 -12.22 7.39 -3.16
N LEU A 132 -13.08 7.92 -4.01
CA LEU A 132 -14.53 7.82 -3.83
C LEU A 132 -14.90 6.34 -4.07
N LEU A 133 -14.81 5.54 -3.01
CA LEU A 133 -15.48 4.24 -3.00
C LEU A 133 -16.95 4.50 -2.69
N THR A 134 -17.72 4.84 -3.69
CA THR A 134 -19.17 4.67 -3.62
C THR A 134 -19.47 3.18 -3.73
N THR A 135 -19.29 2.47 -2.66
CA THR A 135 -19.92 1.16 -2.50
C THR A 135 -21.28 1.40 -1.85
N THR A 136 -22.29 1.54 -2.69
CA THR A 136 -23.65 1.20 -2.29
C THR A 136 -23.73 -0.34 -2.33
N VAL A 137 -23.75 -0.99 -1.20
CA VAL A 137 -24.19 -2.35 -1.04
C VAL A 137 -25.67 -2.32 -0.75
#